data_c87193a12472d94423e59e4c280215c8
#
_entry.id   c87193a12472d94423e59e4c280215c8
#
_cell.length_a   1.000
_cell.length_b   1.000
_cell.length_c   1.000
_cell.angle_alpha   90.00
_cell.angle_beta   90.00
_cell.angle_gamma   90.00
#
_symmetry.space_group_name_H-M   'P 1'
#
loop_
_entity.id
_entity.type
_entity.pdbx_description
1 polymer ?
#
loop_
_entity_poly.entity_id
_entity_poly.type
_entity_poly.pdbx_seq_one_letter_code
_entity_poly.pdbx_strand_id
1 'polypeptide(L)'
;MIERGDVHWVDLGPATDGDHRPAKRRPVLVVQSDAYNASRLATVIVAVLTSRVDAADLPGNTLLRADATGLPRDSVVNVTSLATLNRYDLKLPPVGRVPGDLMRTVDAGIAQVLGLTLMR
;
A
#
# COMPACT_ATOMS: atom_id res chain seq x y z
N MET A 1 -16.87 -2.79 -0.42
CA MET A 1 -15.98 -3.95 -0.26
C MET A 1 -14.55 -3.55 -0.59
N ILE A 2 -13.58 -4.03 0.18
CA ILE A 2 -12.16 -3.76 -0.07
C ILE A 2 -11.68 -4.63 -1.23
N GLU A 3 -10.96 -4.02 -2.15
CA GLU A 3 -10.41 -4.73 -3.31
C GLU A 3 -8.92 -4.42 -3.47
N ARG A 4 -8.21 -5.37 -4.04
CA ARG A 4 -6.80 -5.22 -4.34
C ARG A 4 -6.59 -4.05 -5.30
N GLY A 5 -5.65 -3.17 -4.99
CA GLY A 5 -5.40 -1.95 -5.76
C GLY A 5 -6.13 -0.72 -5.23
N ASP A 6 -7.06 -0.89 -4.29
CA ASP A 6 -7.72 0.26 -3.66
C ASP A 6 -6.74 1.05 -2.82
N VAL A 7 -6.91 2.37 -2.82
CA VAL A 7 -6.15 3.30 -1.97
C VAL A 7 -7.07 3.85 -0.90
N HIS A 8 -6.67 3.73 0.36
CA HIS A 8 -7.45 4.21 1.50
C HIS A 8 -6.58 5.04 2.43
N TRP A 9 -7.20 6.00 3.10
CA TRP A 9 -6.58 6.63 4.25
C TRP A 9 -6.76 5.77 5.49
N VAL A 10 -5.76 5.79 6.37
CA VAL A 10 -5.80 5.08 7.64
C VAL A 10 -4.99 5.85 8.68
N ASP A 11 -5.41 5.75 9.94
CA ASP A 11 -4.63 6.27 11.06
C ASP A 11 -3.80 5.11 11.64
N LEU A 12 -2.49 5.22 11.51
CA LEU A 12 -1.55 4.20 11.99
C LEU A 12 -1.14 4.42 13.45
N GLY A 13 -1.72 5.41 14.11
CA GLY A 13 -1.38 5.74 15.49
C GLY A 13 -0.25 6.75 15.59
N PRO A 14 0.08 7.18 16.83
CA PRO A 14 1.07 8.21 17.05
C PRO A 14 2.49 7.73 16.74
N ALA A 15 3.34 8.66 16.32
CA ALA A 15 4.76 8.40 16.20
C ALA A 15 5.37 8.24 17.59
N THR A 16 6.27 7.28 17.76
CA THR A 16 6.94 6.99 19.04
C THR A 16 8.45 7.06 18.83
N ASP A 17 9.15 7.66 19.79
CA ASP A 17 10.61 7.77 19.70
C ASP A 17 11.26 6.39 19.56
N GLY A 18 12.15 6.28 18.58
CA GLY A 18 12.85 5.03 18.28
C GLY A 18 12.06 4.03 17.45
N ASP A 19 10.80 4.32 17.14
CA ASP A 19 10.00 3.47 16.27
C ASP A 19 10.07 4.02 14.84
N HIS A 20 10.62 3.25 13.92
CA HIS A 20 10.81 3.65 12.53
C HIS A 20 9.66 3.19 11.61
N ARG A 21 8.64 2.54 12.15
CA ARG A 21 7.46 2.17 11.36
C ARG A 21 6.65 3.42 11.02
N PRO A 22 5.93 3.41 9.88
CA PRO A 22 5.03 4.51 9.54
C PRO A 22 4.01 4.75 10.65
N ALA A 23 3.70 6.01 10.89
CA ALA A 23 2.78 6.44 11.94
C ALA A 23 1.86 7.54 11.44
N LYS A 24 0.89 7.92 12.24
CA LYS A 24 -0.08 8.98 11.96
C LYS A 24 -0.99 8.60 10.80
N ARG A 25 -1.68 9.59 10.24
CA ARG A 25 -2.59 9.39 9.11
C ARG A 25 -1.78 9.24 7.82
N ARG A 26 -1.95 8.10 7.14
CA ARG A 26 -1.21 7.78 5.92
C ARG A 26 -2.15 7.14 4.89
N PRO A 27 -1.88 7.31 3.60
CA PRO A 27 -2.55 6.51 2.59
C PRO A 27 -1.90 5.14 2.50
N VAL A 28 -2.70 4.13 2.23
CA VAL A 28 -2.24 2.75 2.06
C VAL A 28 -2.83 2.16 0.78
N LEU A 29 -2.09 1.25 0.18
CA LEU A 29 -2.50 0.51 -1.01
C LEU A 29 -2.82 -0.93 -0.59
N VAL A 30 -4.02 -1.41 -0.91
CA VAL A 30 -4.40 -2.80 -0.65
C VAL A 30 -3.65 -3.70 -1.62
N VAL A 31 -2.79 -4.58 -1.08
CA VAL A 31 -2.01 -5.52 -1.87
C VAL A 31 -2.47 -6.97 -1.67
N GLN A 32 -3.31 -7.22 -0.66
CA GLN A 32 -3.87 -8.54 -0.40
C GLN A 32 -4.78 -8.98 -1.56
N SER A 33 -4.70 -10.27 -1.91
CA SER A 33 -5.49 -10.80 -3.02
C SER A 33 -6.99 -10.72 -2.74
N ASP A 34 -7.78 -10.58 -3.79
CA ASP A 34 -9.23 -10.44 -3.66
C ASP A 34 -9.91 -11.70 -3.13
N ALA A 35 -9.32 -12.88 -3.31
CA ALA A 35 -9.84 -14.09 -2.69
C ALA A 35 -9.84 -13.97 -1.15
N TYR A 36 -8.80 -13.37 -0.57
CA TYR A 36 -8.73 -13.11 0.86
C TYR A 36 -9.61 -11.92 1.25
N ASN A 37 -9.65 -10.89 0.42
CA ASN A 37 -10.49 -9.71 0.67
C ASN A 37 -11.98 -10.08 0.73
N ALA A 38 -12.40 -11.04 -0.07
CA ALA A 38 -13.79 -11.52 -0.11
C ALA A 38 -14.11 -12.52 1.01
N SER A 39 -13.11 -13.00 1.74
CA SER A 39 -13.29 -13.94 2.82
C SER A 39 -13.75 -13.25 4.11
N ARG A 40 -13.93 -14.03 5.18
CA ARG A 40 -14.27 -13.51 6.52
C ARG A 40 -13.06 -12.98 7.29
N LEU A 41 -11.88 -12.98 6.68
CA LEU A 41 -10.67 -12.49 7.35
C LEU A 41 -10.88 -11.02 7.77
N ALA A 42 -10.65 -10.74 9.05
CA ALA A 42 -10.88 -9.42 9.61
C ALA A 42 -9.74 -8.42 9.32
N THR A 43 -8.63 -8.92 8.78
CA THR A 43 -7.44 -8.11 8.52
C THR A 43 -7.18 -8.00 7.03
N VAL A 44 -6.35 -7.02 6.67
CA VAL A 44 -5.95 -6.78 5.28
C VAL A 44 -4.48 -6.38 5.23
N ILE A 45 -3.76 -6.94 4.27
CA ILE A 45 -2.35 -6.60 4.04
C ILE A 45 -2.27 -5.44 3.07
N VAL A 46 -1.55 -4.39 3.47
CA VAL A 46 -1.38 -3.16 2.70
C VAL A 46 0.09 -2.79 2.58
N ALA A 47 0.41 -1.96 1.59
CA ALA A 47 1.67 -1.25 1.51
C ALA A 47 1.43 0.22 1.84
N VAL A 48 2.24 0.79 2.72
CA VAL A 48 2.10 2.20 3.09
C VAL A 48 2.68 3.08 1.98
N LEU A 49 1.97 4.14 1.64
CA LEU A 49 2.41 5.12 0.65
C LEU A 49 3.05 6.31 1.36
N THR A 50 4.05 6.90 0.71
CA THR A 50 4.70 8.12 1.20
C THR A 50 4.66 9.19 0.10
N SER A 51 4.51 10.46 0.51
CA SER A 51 4.61 11.59 -0.42
C SER A 51 6.06 12.01 -0.68
N ARG A 52 7.02 11.38 -0.05
CA ARG A 52 8.44 11.63 -0.32
C ARG A 52 8.83 10.93 -1.62
N VAL A 53 8.80 11.69 -2.72
CA VAL A 53 9.00 11.12 -4.06
C VAL A 53 10.43 10.60 -4.27
N ASP A 54 11.42 11.09 -3.51
CA ASP A 54 12.78 10.55 -3.55
C ASP A 54 12.86 9.10 -3.08
N ALA A 55 11.87 8.63 -2.33
CA ALA A 55 11.79 7.22 -1.95
C ALA A 55 11.62 6.29 -3.15
N ALA A 56 11.25 6.80 -4.33
CA ALA A 56 11.15 5.99 -5.54
C ALA A 56 12.51 5.43 -5.97
N ASP A 57 13.61 6.02 -5.52
CA ASP A 57 14.96 5.53 -5.82
C ASP A 57 15.34 4.28 -5.02
N LEU A 58 14.59 3.95 -3.99
CA LEU A 58 14.85 2.74 -3.20
C LEU A 58 14.41 1.50 -3.98
N PRO A 59 15.19 0.40 -3.93
CA PRO A 59 14.87 -0.81 -4.69
C PRO A 59 13.48 -1.36 -4.36
N GLY A 60 12.72 -1.67 -5.40
CA GLY A 60 11.38 -2.24 -5.28
C GLY A 60 10.26 -1.23 -5.11
N ASN A 61 10.57 0.03 -4.80
CA ASN A 61 9.55 1.06 -4.64
C ASN A 61 9.05 1.55 -6.00
N THR A 62 7.79 1.96 -6.05
CA THR A 62 7.13 2.41 -7.28
C THR A 62 6.52 3.77 -7.07
N LEU A 63 6.85 4.73 -7.95
CA LEU A 63 6.18 6.03 -7.97
C LEU A 63 4.81 5.89 -8.61
N LEU A 64 3.80 6.40 -7.93
CA LEU A 64 2.43 6.47 -8.44
C LEU A 64 2.03 7.95 -8.53
N ARG A 65 1.63 8.38 -9.71
CA ARG A 65 1.17 9.74 -9.91
C ARG A 65 -0.18 9.96 -9.21
N ALA A 66 -0.45 11.19 -8.84
CA ALA A 66 -1.69 11.57 -8.14
C ALA A 66 -2.93 11.10 -8.91
N ASP A 67 -2.91 11.19 -10.25
CA ASP A 67 -4.05 10.77 -11.07
C ASP A 67 -4.24 9.24 -11.08
N ALA A 68 -3.23 8.47 -10.72
CA ALA A 68 -3.34 7.02 -10.64
C ALA A 68 -3.87 6.55 -9.27
N THR A 69 -3.76 7.37 -8.23
CA THR A 69 -4.15 6.98 -6.86
C THR A 69 -5.41 7.66 -6.37
N GLY A 70 -5.75 8.82 -6.94
CA GLY A 70 -6.80 9.69 -6.40
C GLY A 70 -6.33 10.55 -5.24
N LEU A 71 -5.05 10.50 -4.88
CA LEU A 71 -4.47 11.32 -3.82
C LEU A 71 -4.13 12.72 -4.35
N PRO A 72 -4.01 13.73 -3.45
CA PRO A 72 -3.69 15.08 -3.89
C PRO A 72 -2.25 15.26 -4.38
N ARG A 73 -1.36 14.30 -4.10
CA ARG A 73 0.06 14.37 -4.48
C ARG A 73 0.52 13.05 -5.06
N ASP A 74 1.60 13.10 -5.84
CA ASP A 74 2.33 11.90 -6.23
C ASP A 74 2.81 11.19 -4.98
N SER A 75 2.81 9.85 -5.02
CA SER A 75 3.14 9.02 -3.87
C SER A 75 4.03 7.87 -4.31
N VAL A 76 4.76 7.30 -3.36
CA VAL A 76 5.60 6.14 -3.60
C VAL A 76 5.09 4.98 -2.77
N VAL A 77 4.96 3.82 -3.40
CA VAL A 77 4.68 2.56 -2.68
C VAL A 77 5.96 2.13 -1.99
N ASN A 78 5.94 2.13 -0.66
CA ASN A 78 7.09 1.72 0.12
C ASN A 78 6.98 0.23 0.44
N VAL A 79 7.70 -0.60 -0.33
CA VAL A 79 7.59 -2.06 -0.19
C VAL A 79 8.23 -2.61 1.08
N THR A 80 9.03 -1.81 1.79
CA THR A 80 9.53 -2.20 3.11
C THR A 80 8.53 -1.87 4.22
N SER A 81 7.43 -1.22 3.91
CA SER A 81 6.38 -0.87 4.87
C SER A 81 5.08 -1.62 4.55
N LEU A 82 5.17 -2.94 4.46
CA LEU A 82 4.00 -3.79 4.39
C LEU A 82 3.43 -3.94 5.80
N ALA A 83 2.12 -3.82 5.94
CA ALA A 83 1.47 -3.86 7.24
C ALA A 83 0.18 -4.68 7.17
N THR A 84 -0.15 -5.31 8.27
CA THR A 84 -1.45 -5.97 8.46
C THR A 84 -2.31 -5.06 9.32
N LEU A 85 -3.44 -4.65 8.78
CA LEU A 85 -4.35 -3.73 9.45
C LEU A 85 -5.71 -4.39 9.68
N ASN A 86 -6.47 -3.89 10.64
CA ASN A 86 -7.87 -4.26 10.74
C ASN A 86 -8.62 -3.64 9.57
N ARG A 87 -9.48 -4.43 8.95
CA ARG A 87 -10.28 -4.02 7.82
C ARG A 87 -11.10 -2.76 8.13
N TYR A 88 -11.61 -2.66 9.38
CA TYR A 88 -12.43 -1.54 9.82
C TYR A 88 -11.66 -0.23 9.96
N ASP A 89 -10.33 -0.28 10.00
CA ASP A 89 -9.52 0.94 10.14
C ASP A 89 -9.33 1.68 8.82
N LEU A 90 -9.62 1.04 7.70
CA LEU A 90 -9.55 1.69 6.40
C LEU A 90 -10.72 2.65 6.23
N LYS A 91 -10.41 3.91 5.92
CA LYS A 91 -11.46 4.91 5.68
C LYS A 91 -12.15 4.64 4.35
N LEU A 92 -13.48 4.66 4.36
CA LEU A 92 -14.33 4.43 3.20
C LEU A 92 -14.98 5.72 2.74
N PRO A 93 -15.22 5.88 1.45
CA PRO A 93 -14.83 4.98 0.35
C PRO A 93 -13.34 5.07 0.04
N PRO A 94 -12.79 4.17 -0.80
CA PRO A 94 -11.42 4.33 -1.27
C PRO A 94 -11.28 5.64 -2.05
N VAL A 95 -10.10 6.26 -1.99
CA VAL A 95 -9.86 7.50 -2.74
C VAL A 95 -9.60 7.25 -4.21
N GLY A 96 -9.23 6.02 -4.57
CA GLY A 96 -9.00 5.63 -5.95
C GLY A 96 -8.57 4.19 -6.02
N ARG A 97 -8.28 3.75 -7.24
CA ARG A 97 -7.79 2.40 -7.51
C ARG A 97 -6.64 2.48 -8.49
N VAL A 98 -5.53 1.84 -8.14
CA VAL A 98 -4.35 1.79 -8.98
C VAL A 98 -4.61 0.84 -10.16
N PRO A 99 -4.30 1.27 -11.40
CA PRO A 99 -4.48 0.42 -12.59
C PRO A 99 -3.66 -0.86 -12.52
N GLY A 100 -4.15 -1.91 -13.20
CA GLY A 100 -3.56 -3.24 -13.15
C GLY A 100 -2.13 -3.32 -13.63
N ASP A 101 -1.75 -2.53 -14.63
CA ASP A 101 -0.36 -2.49 -15.12
C ASP A 101 0.60 -1.94 -14.07
N LEU A 102 0.18 -0.92 -13.32
CA LEU A 102 0.97 -0.39 -12.20
C LEU A 102 0.98 -1.37 -11.03
N MET A 103 -0.11 -2.09 -10.80
CA MET A 103 -0.14 -3.13 -9.77
C MET A 103 0.87 -4.24 -10.07
N ARG A 104 1.08 -4.60 -11.34
CA ARG A 104 2.11 -5.58 -11.70
C ARG A 104 3.51 -5.08 -11.33
N THR A 105 3.78 -3.80 -11.53
CA THR A 105 5.05 -3.19 -11.11
C THR A 105 5.20 -3.22 -9.58
N VAL A 106 4.15 -2.90 -8.85
CA VAL A 106 4.14 -2.99 -7.39
C VAL A 106 4.41 -4.43 -6.93
N ASP A 107 3.76 -5.41 -7.57
CA ASP A 107 3.95 -6.82 -7.24
C ASP A 107 5.39 -7.27 -7.43
N ALA A 108 6.03 -6.83 -8.51
CA ALA A 108 7.45 -7.14 -8.75
C ALA A 108 8.32 -6.57 -7.62
N GLY A 109 8.03 -5.37 -7.15
CA GLY A 109 8.75 -4.76 -6.03
C GLY A 109 8.54 -5.50 -4.71
N ILE A 110 7.31 -5.94 -4.45
CA ILE A 110 6.99 -6.75 -3.27
C ILE A 110 7.74 -8.08 -3.32
N ALA A 111 7.73 -8.75 -4.46
CA ALA A 111 8.45 -10.01 -4.64
C ALA A 111 9.94 -9.80 -4.39
N GLN A 112 10.50 -8.68 -4.86
CA GLN A 112 11.90 -8.36 -4.65
C GLN A 112 12.23 -8.19 -3.16
N VAL A 113 11.44 -7.41 -2.42
CA VAL A 113 11.73 -7.15 -1.00
C VAL A 113 11.54 -8.41 -0.16
N LEU A 114 10.64 -9.29 -0.54
CA LEU A 114 10.39 -10.53 0.18
C LEU A 114 11.28 -11.69 -0.30
N GLY A 115 12.09 -11.48 -1.33
CA GLY A 115 12.96 -12.53 -1.86
C GLY A 115 12.21 -13.64 -2.56
N LEU A 116 11.04 -13.37 -3.14
CA LEU A 116 10.24 -14.37 -3.84
C LEU A 116 10.68 -14.50 -5.28
N THR A 117 10.69 -15.74 -5.79
CA THR A 117 10.89 -16.01 -7.21
C THR A 117 9.52 -16.07 -7.87
N LEU A 118 9.28 -15.16 -8.82
CA LEU A 118 8.02 -15.15 -9.56
C LEU A 118 8.05 -16.23 -10.64
N MET A 119 7.04 -17.08 -10.65
CA MET A 119 6.85 -18.07 -11.68
C MET A 119 6.31 -17.41 -12.95
N ARG A 120 6.71 -17.94 -14.09
CA ARG A 120 6.26 -17.46 -15.40
C ARG A 120 5.32 -18.46 -16.05
#